data_8ea577e7790dbe079de138d282ad93c5
#
_entry.id   8ea577e7790dbe079de138d282ad93c5
#
_cell.length_a   1.000
_cell.length_b   1.000
_cell.length_c   1.000
_cell.angle_alpha   90.00
_cell.angle_beta   90.00
_cell.angle_gamma   90.00
#
_symmetry.space_group_name_H-M   'P 1'
#
loop_
_entity.id
_entity.type
_entity.pdbx_description
1 polymer ?
#
loop_
_entity_poly.entity_id
_entity_poly.type
_entity_poly.pdbx_seq_one_letter_code
_entity_poly.pdbx_strand_id
1 'polypeptide(L)'
;MAAMTKNGPAAEPISFSEEDFVVEGSGKLELTGNLGDVMKESAQAALSCLRSRAEALGIDPDFYKTKDIHVHFPEGAVPKDGPSAGIAMATALLSALTNRKIKAGIAMTGEVTLRGRVLPIGGLKEKTMAAKRYGIHTVLIPKDNARDLEEIDQTVRAALRFIPVETVDQVFAEVFCPSRVETKADAIPAFLPVENSKEAALRQ
;
A
#
# COMPACT_ATOMS: atom_id res chain seq x y z
N MET A 1 -4.27 -3.34 8.72
CA MET A 1 -5.68 -3.55 8.30
C MET A 1 -6.03 -2.41 7.37
N ALA A 2 -6.28 -2.68 6.10
CA ALA A 2 -6.75 -1.64 5.20
C ALA A 2 -8.14 -1.17 5.69
N ALA A 3 -8.39 0.14 5.66
CA ALA A 3 -9.67 0.72 6.03
C ALA A 3 -10.79 0.13 5.18
N MET A 4 -11.87 -0.30 5.81
CA MET A 4 -13.01 -0.93 5.17
C MET A 4 -14.21 -0.02 5.24
N THR A 5 -14.79 0.26 4.08
CA THR A 5 -16.14 0.83 3.97
C THR A 5 -17.16 -0.29 3.78
N LYS A 6 -18.22 -0.26 4.57
CA LYS A 6 -19.38 -1.14 4.44
C LYS A 6 -20.22 -0.74 3.22
N ASN A 7 -20.52 -1.74 2.38
CA ASN A 7 -21.61 -1.79 1.40
C ASN A 7 -21.81 -0.55 0.48
N GLY A 8 -21.10 -0.56 -0.66
CA GLY A 8 -21.38 0.22 -1.85
C GLY A 8 -20.89 -0.51 -3.08
N PRO A 9 -21.31 -0.12 -4.32
CA PRO A 9 -20.82 -0.74 -5.55
C PRO A 9 -19.29 -0.63 -5.58
N ALA A 10 -18.60 -1.64 -6.11
CA ALA A 10 -17.16 -1.89 -6.12
C ALA A 10 -16.34 -0.69 -5.66
N ALA A 11 -15.89 -0.74 -4.39
CA ALA A 11 -15.09 0.34 -3.81
C ALA A 11 -13.93 0.64 -4.77
N GLU A 12 -13.89 1.88 -5.25
CA GLU A 12 -12.72 2.36 -5.98
C GLU A 12 -11.48 2.10 -5.11
N PRO A 13 -10.36 1.65 -5.70
CA PRO A 13 -9.15 1.45 -4.93
C PRO A 13 -8.84 2.77 -4.21
N ILE A 14 -8.66 2.72 -2.90
CA ILE A 14 -8.27 3.89 -2.11
C ILE A 14 -6.97 4.37 -2.71
N SER A 15 -7.03 5.45 -3.46
CA SER A 15 -5.83 6.15 -3.90
C SER A 15 -5.38 7.00 -2.72
N PHE A 16 -4.33 6.58 -2.05
CA PHE A 16 -3.61 7.48 -1.17
C PHE A 16 -2.91 8.50 -2.08
N SER A 17 -3.24 9.77 -1.96
CA SER A 17 -2.47 10.81 -2.63
C SER A 17 -1.20 11.09 -1.83
N GLU A 18 -0.12 11.45 -2.49
CA GLU A 18 1.11 11.89 -1.83
C GLU A 18 0.86 13.07 -0.88
N GLU A 19 -0.11 13.91 -1.21
CA GLU A 19 -0.53 15.07 -0.44
C GLU A 19 -1.13 14.70 0.93
N ASP A 20 -1.73 13.51 1.07
CA ASP A 20 -2.37 13.07 2.30
C ASP A 20 -1.40 12.48 3.33
N PHE A 21 -0.23 11.97 2.91
CA PHE A 21 0.69 11.21 3.76
C PHE A 21 2.14 11.67 3.72
N VAL A 22 2.57 12.24 2.61
CA VAL A 22 3.96 12.65 2.35
C VAL A 22 3.94 14.06 1.79
N VAL A 23 4.55 14.99 2.52
CA VAL A 23 4.63 16.40 2.12
C VAL A 23 6.09 16.86 2.11
N GLU A 24 6.36 17.94 1.41
CA GLU A 24 7.67 18.59 1.51
C GLU A 24 7.93 19.04 2.94
N GLY A 25 9.12 18.75 3.45
CA GLY A 25 9.42 18.99 4.85
C GLY A 25 10.89 18.85 5.20
N SER A 26 11.16 18.39 6.40
CA SER A 26 12.49 18.32 7.01
C SER A 26 12.93 16.90 7.40
N GLY A 27 12.18 15.88 7.00
CA GLY A 27 12.44 14.47 7.31
C GLY A 27 11.77 14.00 8.60
N LYS A 28 10.68 14.65 9.02
CA LYS A 28 9.94 14.27 10.22
C LYS A 28 9.09 13.02 9.94
N LEU A 29 9.13 12.05 10.87
CA LEU A 29 8.21 10.93 10.89
C LEU A 29 7.23 11.11 12.06
N GLU A 30 5.95 11.28 11.75
CA GLU A 30 4.87 11.31 12.73
C GLU A 30 4.11 9.98 12.75
N LEU A 31 3.86 9.46 13.94
CA LEU A 31 3.14 8.20 14.15
C LEU A 31 1.98 8.43 15.11
N THR A 32 0.75 8.21 14.67
CA THR A 32 -0.46 8.40 15.46
C THR A 32 -1.41 7.21 15.40
N GLY A 33 -2.36 7.08 16.32
CA GLY A 33 -3.37 6.02 16.35
C GLY A 33 -3.21 5.04 17.50
N ASN A 34 -2.73 5.50 18.67
CA ASN A 34 -2.56 4.67 19.88
C ASN A 34 -1.67 3.44 19.65
N LEU A 35 -0.45 3.70 19.14
CA LEU A 35 0.53 2.67 18.81
C LEU A 35 1.42 2.36 20.01
N GLY A 36 1.59 1.07 20.30
CA GLY A 36 2.62 0.61 21.22
C GLY A 36 4.03 0.75 20.64
N ASP A 37 5.02 0.54 21.48
CA ASP A 37 6.41 0.83 21.11
C ASP A 37 6.94 -0.11 20.03
N VAL A 38 6.54 -1.39 20.04
CA VAL A 38 6.93 -2.36 18.99
C VAL A 38 6.35 -1.96 17.63
N MET A 39 5.13 -1.45 17.58
CA MET A 39 4.52 -0.95 16.34
C MET A 39 5.25 0.29 15.81
N LYS A 40 5.67 1.21 16.70
CA LYS A 40 6.46 2.40 16.33
C LYS A 40 7.84 2.00 15.77
N GLU A 41 8.52 1.06 16.43
CA GLU A 41 9.78 0.51 15.93
C GLU A 41 9.61 -0.16 14.57
N SER A 42 8.52 -0.89 14.36
CA SER A 42 8.19 -1.52 13.08
C SER A 42 8.01 -0.48 11.95
N ALA A 43 7.38 0.66 12.25
CA ALA A 43 7.26 1.77 11.29
C ALA A 43 8.62 2.37 10.93
N GLN A 44 9.50 2.56 11.92
CA GLN A 44 10.86 3.04 11.70
C GLN A 44 11.72 2.04 10.91
N ALA A 45 11.55 0.74 11.17
CA ALA A 45 12.22 -0.32 10.42
C ALA A 45 11.76 -0.34 8.96
N ALA A 46 10.47 -0.18 8.70
CA ALA A 46 9.91 -0.08 7.35
C ALA A 46 10.50 1.11 6.58
N LEU A 47 10.55 2.29 7.19
CA LEU A 47 11.16 3.48 6.59
C LEU A 47 12.65 3.29 6.30
N SER A 48 13.40 2.72 7.25
CA SER A 48 14.81 2.44 7.10
C SER A 48 15.10 1.41 6.00
N CYS A 49 14.22 0.41 5.87
CA CYS A 49 14.27 -0.57 4.79
C CYS A 49 14.10 0.10 3.42
N LEU A 50 13.15 1.03 3.27
CA LEU A 50 12.98 1.78 2.03
C LEU A 50 14.17 2.68 1.71
N ARG A 51 14.73 3.37 2.72
CA ARG A 51 15.95 4.18 2.56
C ARG A 51 17.10 3.37 1.96
N SER A 52 17.33 2.17 2.49
CA SER A 52 18.43 1.31 2.01
C SER A 52 18.25 0.83 0.57
N ARG A 53 17.06 1.02 -0.03
CA ARG A 53 16.66 0.57 -1.37
C ARG A 53 16.17 1.69 -2.27
N ALA A 54 16.30 2.94 -1.85
CA ALA A 54 15.67 4.08 -2.51
C ALA A 54 15.92 4.10 -4.03
N GLU A 55 17.18 4.00 -4.46
CA GLU A 55 17.54 3.97 -5.89
C GLU A 55 16.85 2.82 -6.66
N ALA A 56 16.89 1.60 -6.10
CA ALA A 56 16.31 0.43 -6.75
C ALA A 56 14.77 0.50 -6.85
N LEU A 57 14.14 1.25 -5.93
CA LEU A 57 12.70 1.44 -5.87
C LEU A 57 12.23 2.69 -6.65
N GLY A 58 13.15 3.48 -7.18
CA GLY A 58 12.83 4.72 -7.89
C GLY A 58 12.38 5.85 -6.95
N ILE A 59 12.84 5.84 -5.69
CA ILE A 59 12.60 6.88 -4.69
C ILE A 59 13.81 7.81 -4.67
N ASP A 60 13.59 9.11 -4.45
CA ASP A 60 14.67 10.06 -4.17
C ASP A 60 15.50 9.56 -2.97
N PRO A 61 16.83 9.35 -3.10
CA PRO A 61 17.68 8.89 -2.00
C PRO A 61 17.65 9.80 -0.78
N ASP A 62 17.35 11.09 -0.95
CA ASP A 62 17.30 12.08 0.11
C ASP A 62 15.87 12.35 0.64
N PHE A 63 14.86 11.56 0.23
CA PHE A 63 13.47 11.74 0.65
C PHE A 63 13.32 11.87 2.18
N TYR A 64 14.14 11.15 2.93
CA TYR A 64 14.13 11.18 4.40
C TYR A 64 14.64 12.50 5.02
N LYS A 65 15.15 13.43 4.20
CA LYS A 65 15.57 14.77 4.61
C LYS A 65 14.63 15.85 4.09
N THR A 66 13.88 15.55 3.03
CA THR A 66 13.10 16.52 2.27
C THR A 66 11.59 16.30 2.38
N LYS A 67 11.17 15.13 2.89
CA LYS A 67 9.75 14.79 3.05
C LYS A 67 9.40 14.55 4.51
N ASP A 68 8.35 15.18 4.99
CA ASP A 68 7.71 14.81 6.24
C ASP A 68 6.66 13.73 5.96
N ILE A 69 6.64 12.71 6.79
CA ILE A 69 5.79 11.52 6.62
C ILE A 69 4.92 11.35 7.86
N HIS A 70 3.61 11.24 7.65
CA HIS A 70 2.66 10.97 8.72
C HIS A 70 1.99 9.61 8.50
N VAL A 71 2.22 8.67 9.41
CA VAL A 71 1.55 7.37 9.42
C VAL A 71 0.48 7.37 10.50
N HIS A 72 -0.78 7.24 10.09
CA HIS A 72 -1.93 7.22 11.00
C HIS A 72 -2.64 5.88 10.95
N PHE A 73 -2.84 5.26 12.11
CA PHE A 73 -3.68 4.08 12.28
C PHE A 73 -5.02 4.51 12.90
N PRO A 74 -6.12 4.49 12.15
CA PRO A 74 -7.44 4.84 12.66
C PRO A 74 -7.90 3.90 13.77
N GLU A 75 -9.02 4.23 14.44
CA GLU A 75 -9.55 3.50 15.61
C GLU A 75 -8.62 3.57 16.82
N GLY A 76 -8.18 4.78 17.19
CA GLY A 76 -7.27 5.03 18.30
C GLY A 76 -7.78 4.57 19.69
N ALA A 77 -9.07 4.22 19.82
CA ALA A 77 -9.61 3.64 21.04
C ALA A 77 -9.10 2.22 21.33
N VAL A 78 -8.61 1.51 20.30
CA VAL A 78 -8.07 0.16 20.43
C VAL A 78 -6.55 0.23 20.34
N PRO A 79 -5.82 -0.09 21.43
CA PRO A 79 -4.36 -0.14 21.40
C PRO A 79 -3.87 -1.13 20.32
N LYS A 80 -2.87 -0.71 19.56
CA LYS A 80 -2.25 -1.51 18.52
C LYS A 80 -0.76 -1.66 18.80
N ASP A 81 -0.32 -2.89 18.90
CA ASP A 81 1.10 -3.18 19.09
C ASP A 81 1.52 -4.44 18.31
N GLY A 82 2.83 -4.62 18.18
CA GLY A 82 3.43 -5.74 17.47
C GLY A 82 4.00 -5.40 16.10
N PRO A 83 4.93 -6.24 15.60
CA PRO A 83 5.71 -5.95 14.38
C PRO A 83 4.99 -6.40 13.09
N SER A 84 3.85 -7.08 13.18
CA SER A 84 3.22 -7.80 12.06
C SER A 84 2.66 -6.89 10.93
N ALA A 85 2.62 -5.58 11.13
CA ALA A 85 2.23 -4.60 10.11
C ALA A 85 3.42 -4.09 9.28
N GLY A 86 4.65 -4.55 9.52
CA GLY A 86 5.86 -4.03 8.90
C GLY A 86 5.82 -4.01 7.38
N ILE A 87 5.45 -5.12 6.74
CA ILE A 87 5.35 -5.15 5.26
C ILE A 87 4.20 -4.29 4.73
N ALA A 88 3.11 -4.14 5.49
CA ALA A 88 2.00 -3.27 5.08
C ALA A 88 2.41 -1.80 5.14
N MET A 89 3.13 -1.39 6.20
CA MET A 89 3.69 -0.04 6.31
C MET A 89 4.71 0.25 5.22
N ALA A 90 5.65 -0.67 4.97
CA ALA A 90 6.62 -0.52 3.89
C ALA A 90 5.93 -0.36 2.51
N THR A 91 4.86 -1.12 2.26
CA THR A 91 4.09 -1.04 1.03
C THR A 91 3.34 0.29 0.90
N ALA A 92 2.68 0.75 1.97
CA ALA A 92 1.96 2.02 1.99
C ALA A 92 2.92 3.21 1.78
N LEU A 93 4.06 3.22 2.48
CA LEU A 93 5.09 4.25 2.32
C LEU A 93 5.66 4.26 0.89
N LEU A 94 5.96 3.09 0.32
CA LEU A 94 6.45 3.01 -1.06
C LEU A 94 5.39 3.51 -2.05
N SER A 95 4.12 3.17 -1.84
CA SER A 95 3.00 3.65 -2.65
C SER A 95 2.93 5.17 -2.64
N ALA A 96 2.97 5.79 -1.47
CA ALA A 96 2.93 7.24 -1.30
C ALA A 96 4.14 7.95 -1.92
N LEU A 97 5.35 7.41 -1.69
CA LEU A 97 6.60 7.99 -2.21
C LEU A 97 6.75 7.86 -3.73
N THR A 98 6.08 6.91 -4.37
CA THR A 98 6.21 6.64 -5.81
C THR A 98 4.92 6.86 -6.60
N ASN A 99 3.83 7.23 -5.92
CA ASN A 99 2.49 7.35 -6.50
C ASN A 99 2.03 6.08 -7.26
N ARG A 100 2.53 4.91 -6.85
CA ARG A 100 2.15 3.62 -7.44
C ARG A 100 0.93 3.05 -6.74
N LYS A 101 -0.06 2.63 -7.52
CA LYS A 101 -1.31 2.04 -7.01
C LYS A 101 -1.11 0.60 -6.54
N ILE A 102 -1.74 0.26 -5.43
CA ILE A 102 -1.80 -1.09 -4.88
C ILE A 102 -3.05 -1.79 -5.40
N LYS A 103 -2.94 -3.07 -5.75
CA LYS A 103 -4.08 -3.90 -6.20
C LYS A 103 -5.10 -4.03 -5.07
N ALA A 104 -6.39 -3.95 -5.41
CA ALA A 104 -7.48 -4.17 -4.47
C ALA A 104 -7.60 -5.65 -4.06
N GLY A 105 -8.26 -5.92 -2.93
CA GLY A 105 -8.55 -7.28 -2.46
C GLY A 105 -7.34 -8.05 -1.93
N ILE A 106 -6.26 -7.36 -1.59
CA ILE A 106 -5.04 -7.93 -1.01
C ILE A 106 -4.95 -7.56 0.47
N ALA A 107 -4.64 -8.53 1.30
CA ALA A 107 -4.15 -8.32 2.66
C ALA A 107 -2.72 -8.83 2.77
N MET A 108 -1.98 -8.31 3.74
CA MET A 108 -0.63 -8.75 4.01
C MET A 108 -0.29 -8.66 5.49
N THR A 109 0.58 -9.52 5.95
CA THR A 109 1.12 -9.49 7.31
C THR A 109 2.55 -10.01 7.31
N GLY A 110 3.41 -9.41 8.10
CA GLY A 110 4.81 -9.80 8.22
C GLY A 110 5.61 -8.71 8.94
N GLU A 111 6.56 -9.10 9.73
CA GLU A 111 7.57 -8.21 10.27
C GLU A 111 8.62 -7.93 9.19
N VAL A 112 9.13 -6.71 9.12
CA VAL A 112 10.17 -6.32 8.17
C VAL A 112 11.47 -6.02 8.89
N THR A 113 12.58 -6.54 8.37
CA THR A 113 13.93 -6.17 8.82
C THR A 113 14.48 -4.99 8.02
N LEU A 114 15.50 -4.31 8.56
CA LEU A 114 16.18 -3.22 7.86
C LEU A 114 16.74 -3.62 6.49
N ARG A 115 17.03 -4.92 6.30
CA ARG A 115 17.51 -5.49 5.04
C ARG A 115 16.40 -6.05 4.16
N GLY A 116 15.11 -5.83 4.53
CA GLY A 116 13.96 -6.23 3.75
C GLY A 116 13.61 -7.71 3.79
N ARG A 117 14.11 -8.48 4.76
CA ARG A 117 13.57 -9.81 5.02
C ARG A 117 12.21 -9.70 5.69
N VAL A 118 11.34 -10.63 5.36
CA VAL A 118 10.03 -10.78 5.99
C VAL A 118 10.11 -11.90 7.01
N LEU A 119 9.86 -11.56 8.28
CA LEU A 119 9.92 -12.48 9.40
C LEU A 119 8.54 -12.99 9.80
N PRO A 120 8.45 -14.18 10.41
CA PRO A 120 7.19 -14.79 10.83
C PRO A 120 6.47 -13.98 11.90
N ILE A 121 5.16 -14.16 11.97
CA ILE A 121 4.25 -13.45 12.90
C ILE A 121 3.36 -14.44 13.63
N GLY A 122 2.77 -13.99 14.74
CA GLY A 122 1.71 -14.69 15.43
C GLY A 122 0.30 -14.31 14.94
N GLY A 123 -0.71 -15.12 15.31
CA GLY A 123 -2.11 -14.82 15.07
C GLY A 123 -2.53 -14.90 13.58
N LEU A 124 -1.91 -15.76 12.80
CA LEU A 124 -2.27 -15.92 11.38
C LEU A 124 -3.71 -16.39 11.21
N LYS A 125 -4.21 -17.26 12.09
CA LYS A 125 -5.57 -17.77 12.07
C LYS A 125 -6.61 -16.64 12.17
N GLU A 126 -6.47 -15.77 13.15
CA GLU A 126 -7.39 -14.64 13.38
C GLU A 126 -7.33 -13.64 12.23
N LYS A 127 -6.13 -13.36 11.71
CA LYS A 127 -5.90 -12.45 10.59
C LYS A 127 -6.57 -12.96 9.30
N THR A 128 -6.46 -14.26 9.03
CA THR A 128 -7.05 -14.86 7.83
C THR A 128 -8.58 -14.95 7.93
N MET A 129 -9.12 -15.23 9.12
CA MET A 129 -10.56 -15.16 9.37
C MET A 129 -11.09 -13.74 9.12
N ALA A 130 -10.38 -12.73 9.60
CA ALA A 130 -10.73 -11.34 9.33
C ALA A 130 -10.65 -11.02 7.82
N ALA A 131 -9.60 -11.43 7.13
CA ALA A 131 -9.46 -11.25 5.70
C ALA A 131 -10.65 -11.82 4.91
N LYS A 132 -11.04 -13.07 5.20
CA LYS A 132 -12.22 -13.69 4.59
C LYS A 132 -13.50 -12.90 4.87
N ARG A 133 -13.73 -12.49 6.14
CA ARG A 133 -14.91 -11.72 6.54
C ARG A 133 -15.05 -10.43 5.75
N TYR A 134 -13.94 -9.87 5.39
CA TYR A 134 -13.87 -8.60 4.69
C TYR A 134 -13.80 -8.71 3.16
N GLY A 135 -14.00 -9.90 2.61
CA GLY A 135 -14.03 -10.13 1.17
C GLY A 135 -12.65 -10.01 0.50
N ILE A 136 -11.57 -10.14 1.27
CA ILE A 136 -10.22 -10.24 0.72
C ILE A 136 -10.07 -11.60 0.04
N HIS A 137 -9.36 -11.62 -1.07
CA HIS A 137 -9.14 -12.85 -1.85
C HIS A 137 -7.69 -13.33 -1.82
N THR A 138 -6.75 -12.45 -1.56
CA THR A 138 -5.31 -12.75 -1.56
C THR A 138 -4.66 -12.27 -0.27
N VAL A 139 -3.86 -13.14 0.35
CA VAL A 139 -3.14 -12.82 1.59
C VAL A 139 -1.66 -13.15 1.41
N LEU A 140 -0.80 -12.14 1.54
CA LEU A 140 0.65 -12.33 1.62
C LEU A 140 1.03 -12.64 3.07
N ILE A 141 1.78 -13.72 3.24
CA ILE A 141 2.24 -14.20 4.54
C ILE A 141 3.74 -14.44 4.52
N PRO A 142 4.44 -14.35 5.65
CA PRO A 142 5.83 -14.80 5.73
C PRO A 142 5.95 -16.26 5.32
N LYS A 143 6.99 -16.61 4.58
CA LYS A 143 7.23 -18.00 4.14
C LYS A 143 7.26 -18.96 5.31
N ASP A 144 7.87 -18.57 6.43
CA ASP A 144 7.98 -19.40 7.62
C ASP A 144 6.65 -19.66 8.32
N ASN A 145 5.59 -18.85 8.03
CA ASN A 145 4.23 -19.11 8.47
C ASN A 145 3.44 -20.04 7.52
N ALA A 146 4.04 -20.53 6.43
CA ALA A 146 3.34 -21.45 5.53
C ALA A 146 2.89 -22.75 6.23
N ARG A 147 3.64 -23.20 7.23
CA ARG A 147 3.29 -24.36 8.08
C ARG A 147 2.01 -24.11 8.91
N ASP A 148 1.76 -22.86 9.32
CA ASP A 148 0.62 -22.50 10.16
C ASP A 148 -0.69 -22.54 9.36
N LEU A 149 -0.63 -22.66 8.03
CA LEU A 149 -1.80 -22.83 7.16
C LEU A 149 -2.59 -24.12 7.46
N GLU A 150 -1.94 -25.12 8.04
CA GLU A 150 -2.58 -26.37 8.41
C GLU A 150 -3.56 -26.19 9.59
N GLU A 151 -3.33 -25.19 10.43
CA GLU A 151 -4.17 -24.84 11.58
C GLU A 151 -5.39 -23.98 11.22
N ILE A 152 -5.43 -23.46 9.98
CA ILE A 152 -6.51 -22.60 9.49
C ILE A 152 -7.68 -23.45 9.05
N ASP A 153 -8.89 -23.04 9.48
CA ASP A 153 -10.15 -23.68 9.06
C ASP A 153 -10.21 -23.87 7.53
N GLN A 154 -10.64 -25.07 7.11
CA GLN A 154 -10.66 -25.44 5.70
C GLN A 154 -11.50 -24.49 4.84
N THR A 155 -12.59 -23.95 5.39
CA THR A 155 -13.45 -23.00 4.65
C THR A 155 -12.80 -21.63 4.46
N VAL A 156 -11.94 -21.23 5.39
CA VAL A 156 -11.13 -20.02 5.29
C VAL A 156 -10.00 -20.25 4.27
N ARG A 157 -9.32 -21.39 4.41
CA ARG A 157 -8.20 -21.76 3.54
C ARG A 157 -8.62 -21.91 2.08
N ALA A 158 -9.79 -22.48 1.82
CA ALA A 158 -10.33 -22.63 0.46
C ALA A 158 -10.80 -21.31 -0.17
N ALA A 159 -11.12 -20.29 0.64
CA ALA A 159 -11.60 -19.00 0.18
C ALA A 159 -10.50 -17.99 -0.10
N LEU A 160 -9.26 -18.25 0.32
CA LEU A 160 -8.14 -17.31 0.24
C LEU A 160 -6.98 -17.89 -0.57
N ARG A 161 -6.40 -17.07 -1.43
CA ARG A 161 -5.13 -17.37 -2.07
C ARG A 161 -4.00 -16.88 -1.15
N PHE A 162 -3.15 -17.79 -0.70
CA PHE A 162 -1.97 -17.46 0.10
C PHE A 162 -0.73 -17.33 -0.77
N ILE A 163 0.04 -16.27 -0.53
CA ILE A 163 1.32 -16.03 -1.21
C ILE A 163 2.39 -15.93 -0.13
N PRO A 164 3.21 -16.99 0.05
CA PRO A 164 4.36 -16.94 0.94
C PRO A 164 5.45 -16.03 0.37
N VAL A 165 5.99 -15.13 1.19
CA VAL A 165 7.05 -14.19 0.83
C VAL A 165 8.19 -14.20 1.82
N GLU A 166 9.42 -14.02 1.34
CA GLU A 166 10.65 -13.98 2.13
C GLU A 166 11.22 -12.56 2.21
N THR A 167 10.92 -11.72 1.21
CA THR A 167 11.48 -10.37 1.10
C THR A 167 10.41 -9.35 0.72
N VAL A 168 10.66 -8.10 1.08
CA VAL A 168 9.79 -6.99 0.67
C VAL A 168 9.73 -6.81 -0.85
N ASP A 169 10.79 -7.17 -1.57
CA ASP A 169 10.82 -7.08 -3.02
C ASP A 169 9.79 -8.03 -3.65
N GLN A 170 9.62 -9.24 -3.08
CA GLN A 170 8.55 -10.15 -3.47
C GLN A 170 7.17 -9.58 -3.14
N VAL A 171 7.01 -8.93 -1.96
CA VAL A 171 5.77 -8.24 -1.61
C VAL A 171 5.45 -7.19 -2.65
N PHE A 172 6.39 -6.30 -2.98
CA PHE A 172 6.19 -5.21 -3.92
C PHE A 172 5.86 -5.70 -5.34
N ALA A 173 6.51 -6.78 -5.79
CA ALA A 173 6.22 -7.39 -7.09
C ALA A 173 4.76 -7.91 -7.18
N GLU A 174 4.22 -8.42 -6.07
CA GLU A 174 2.87 -8.98 -6.04
C GLU A 174 1.78 -7.92 -5.88
N VAL A 175 2.02 -6.87 -5.09
CA VAL A 175 0.95 -5.97 -4.66
C VAL A 175 0.77 -4.75 -5.54
N PHE A 176 1.83 -4.24 -6.17
CA PHE A 176 1.69 -3.05 -7.02
C PHE A 176 1.05 -3.37 -8.37
N CYS A 177 0.21 -2.45 -8.83
CA CYS A 177 -0.27 -2.48 -10.20
C CYS A 177 0.91 -2.34 -11.17
N PRO A 178 0.87 -2.98 -12.35
CA PRO A 178 1.85 -2.73 -13.40
C PRO A 178 1.94 -1.22 -13.67
N SER A 179 3.14 -0.68 -13.76
CA SER A 179 3.33 0.71 -14.18
C SER A 179 2.71 0.86 -15.57
N ARG A 180 1.71 1.74 -15.70
CA ARG A 180 1.24 2.15 -17.03
C ARG A 180 2.44 2.85 -17.69
N VAL A 181 3.03 2.22 -18.66
CA VAL A 181 3.93 2.92 -19.58
C VAL A 181 3.02 3.89 -20.32
N GLU A 182 3.07 5.17 -19.98
CA GLU A 182 2.44 6.21 -20.77
C GLU A 182 3.11 6.19 -22.15
N THR A 183 2.52 5.42 -23.07
CA THR A 183 2.86 5.57 -24.47
C THR A 183 2.34 6.95 -24.88
N LYS A 184 3.18 7.75 -25.55
CA LYS A 184 2.85 9.08 -26.11
C LYS A 184 1.61 9.09 -27.05
N ALA A 185 0.90 7.97 -27.16
CA ALA A 185 -0.33 7.79 -27.94
C ALA A 185 -1.60 8.22 -27.18
N ASP A 186 -1.55 8.43 -25.87
CA ASP A 186 -2.72 8.84 -25.05
C ASP A 186 -2.83 10.38 -24.90
N ALA A 187 -2.07 11.16 -25.66
CA ALA A 187 -2.32 12.58 -25.82
C ALA A 187 -3.59 12.74 -26.64
N ILE A 188 -4.71 13.01 -25.98
CA ILE A 188 -5.96 13.44 -26.61
C ILE A 188 -5.61 14.63 -27.52
N PRO A 189 -5.86 14.57 -28.83
CA PRO A 189 -5.59 15.70 -29.69
C PRO A 189 -6.40 16.90 -29.18
N ALA A 190 -5.73 18.02 -28.99
CA ALA A 190 -6.36 19.27 -28.60
C ALA A 190 -7.55 19.55 -29.52
N PHE A 191 -8.71 19.78 -28.92
CA PHE A 191 -9.93 20.13 -29.60
C PHE A 191 -9.65 21.36 -30.47
N LEU A 192 -9.63 21.20 -31.78
CA LEU A 192 -9.56 22.32 -32.72
C LEU A 192 -10.85 23.14 -32.54
N PRO A 193 -10.76 24.45 -32.35
CA PRO A 193 -11.96 25.30 -32.29
C PRO A 193 -12.72 25.20 -33.61
N VAL A 194 -14.01 24.87 -33.53
CA VAL A 194 -14.92 24.92 -34.66
C VAL A 194 -15.04 26.40 -35.04
N GLU A 195 -14.48 26.77 -36.20
CA GLU A 195 -14.78 28.08 -36.81
C GLU A 195 -16.28 28.20 -37.09
N ASN A 196 -16.92 29.15 -36.42
CA ASN A 196 -18.32 29.51 -36.67
C ASN A 196 -18.44 30.19 -38.03
N SER A 197 -18.79 29.39 -39.04
CA SER A 197 -19.21 29.88 -40.38
C SER A 197 -20.60 30.48 -40.32
N LYS A 198 -20.77 31.61 -39.63
CA LYS A 198 -22.03 32.42 -39.65
C LYS A 198 -21.75 33.91 -39.78
N GLU A 199 -20.89 34.29 -40.68
CA GLU A 199 -20.72 35.72 -41.05
C GLU A 199 -20.50 35.92 -42.56
N ALA A 200 -21.24 35.21 -43.41
CA ALA A 200 -21.17 35.43 -44.88
C ALA A 200 -22.55 35.43 -45.53
N ALA A 201 -23.59 35.94 -44.87
CA ALA A 201 -24.92 36.05 -45.49
C ALA A 201 -25.67 37.29 -45.02
N LEU A 202 -25.04 38.48 -45.10
CA LEU A 202 -25.74 39.76 -44.93
C LEU A 202 -25.00 40.87 -45.68
N ARG A 203 -24.81 40.70 -46.99
CA ARG A 203 -24.61 41.80 -47.98
C ARG A 203 -25.04 41.30 -49.37
N GLN A 204 -26.33 41.37 -49.62
CA GLN A 204 -26.93 41.69 -50.91
C GLN A 204 -28.29 42.35 -50.65
#